data_f4e6c4db9920e541eca4ee7dfc77f201
#
_entry.id   f4e6c4db9920e541eca4ee7dfc77f201
#
_cell.length_a   1.000
_cell.length_b   1.000
_cell.length_c   1.000
_cell.angle_alpha   90.00
_cell.angle_beta   90.00
_cell.angle_gamma   90.00
#
_symmetry.space_group_name_H-M   'P 1'
#
loop_
_entity.id
_entity.type
_entity.pdbx_description
1 polymer ?
#
loop_
_entity_poly.entity_id
_entity_poly.type
_entity_poly.pdbx_seq_one_letter_code
_entity_poly.pdbx_strand_id
1 'polypeptide(L)'
;MKKQRWKLIGAALLLAGALAGCAPQIEPVSQSNFLLDTVVTVTLYDSDDRDILEGCMDLCAEYDGLFSRTKETSEIYKINHREPGTKEMELSPDTRELIEKGLYYSQLSGGAFDITIEPLSFQWDFKAEEPELPDPKVLEENAKKVDYRNIRLEGDKIVFLSDETRLDLGAIAKGFIADKLKEYLVEQGIQSAVINLGGN
;
A
#
# COMPACT_ATOMS: atom_id res chain seq x y z
N MET A 1 -1.33 55.91 -42.34
CA MET A 1 -1.92 55.66 -41.00
C MET A 1 -2.34 54.18 -40.74
N LYS A 2 -3.00 53.49 -41.67
CA LYS A 2 -3.47 52.09 -41.47
C LYS A 2 -2.31 51.07 -41.24
N LYS A 3 -1.20 51.14 -42.01
CA LYS A 3 -0.06 50.22 -41.86
C LYS A 3 0.71 50.32 -40.53
N GLN A 4 0.65 51.48 -39.87
CA GLN A 4 1.32 51.69 -38.59
C GLN A 4 0.50 51.13 -37.43
N ARG A 5 -0.83 51.16 -37.53
CA ARG A 5 -1.73 50.54 -36.52
C ARG A 5 -1.62 49.02 -36.52
N TRP A 6 -1.43 48.36 -37.66
CA TRP A 6 -1.26 46.94 -37.77
C TRP A 6 0.08 46.48 -37.18
N LYS A 7 1.15 47.28 -37.30
CA LYS A 7 2.44 46.99 -36.65
C LYS A 7 2.36 47.07 -35.13
N LEU A 8 1.60 48.06 -34.62
CA LEU A 8 1.38 48.22 -33.17
C LEU A 8 0.51 47.09 -32.59
N ILE A 9 -0.50 46.64 -33.32
CA ILE A 9 -1.33 45.49 -32.89
C ILE A 9 -0.52 44.19 -32.90
N GLY A 10 0.31 43.95 -33.90
CA GLY A 10 1.20 42.81 -33.95
C GLY A 10 2.26 42.78 -32.81
N ALA A 11 2.82 43.96 -32.49
CA ALA A 11 3.75 44.10 -31.36
C ALA A 11 3.09 43.88 -30.01
N ALA A 12 1.83 44.38 -29.83
CA ALA A 12 1.07 44.18 -28.61
C ALA A 12 0.65 42.72 -28.38
N LEU A 13 0.31 41.97 -29.46
CA LEU A 13 0.00 40.57 -29.41
C LEU A 13 1.23 39.73 -29.10
N LEU A 14 2.42 40.08 -29.62
CA LEU A 14 3.69 39.40 -29.28
C LEU A 14 4.11 39.69 -27.83
N LEU A 15 3.89 40.92 -27.33
CA LEU A 15 4.17 41.24 -25.92
C LEU A 15 3.21 40.51 -24.95
N ALA A 16 1.92 40.41 -25.32
CA ALA A 16 0.94 39.67 -24.53
C ALA A 16 1.25 38.13 -24.47
N GLY A 17 1.75 37.56 -25.57
CA GLY A 17 2.20 36.19 -25.63
C GLY A 17 3.46 35.91 -24.78
N ALA A 18 4.37 36.91 -24.67
CA ALA A 18 5.59 36.74 -23.85
C ALA A 18 5.33 36.87 -22.33
N LEU A 19 4.21 37.45 -21.90
CA LEU A 19 3.81 37.56 -20.49
C LEU A 19 3.04 36.35 -20.00
N ALA A 20 2.57 35.45 -20.87
CA ALA A 20 1.83 34.25 -20.52
C ALA A 20 2.74 33.07 -20.15
N GLY A 21 4.06 33.22 -20.15
CA GLY A 21 5.03 32.10 -20.07
C GLY A 21 5.65 31.82 -18.71
N CYS A 22 5.28 32.56 -17.66
CA CYS A 22 5.79 32.26 -16.30
C CYS A 22 4.66 31.89 -15.36
N ALA A 23 4.14 30.68 -15.46
CA ALA A 23 3.49 30.09 -14.29
C ALA A 23 4.56 29.89 -13.20
N PRO A 24 4.31 30.25 -11.93
CA PRO A 24 5.26 29.97 -10.85
C PRO A 24 5.50 28.46 -10.84
N GLN A 25 6.75 28.06 -10.99
CA GLN A 25 7.13 26.67 -10.93
C GLN A 25 7.16 26.30 -9.44
N ILE A 26 6.21 25.45 -9.01
CA ILE A 26 6.19 24.91 -7.67
C ILE A 26 7.40 23.96 -7.56
N GLU A 27 8.26 24.17 -6.58
CA GLU A 27 9.34 23.23 -6.31
C GLU A 27 8.76 21.96 -5.67
N PRO A 28 9.16 20.77 -6.12
CA PRO A 28 8.69 19.53 -5.53
C PRO A 28 9.01 19.43 -4.05
N VAL A 29 8.04 19.00 -3.26
CA VAL A 29 8.22 18.71 -1.83
C VAL A 29 8.07 17.23 -1.57
N SER A 30 8.88 16.70 -0.65
CA SER A 30 8.88 15.27 -0.32
C SER A 30 8.87 15.06 1.18
N GLN A 31 8.27 13.94 1.59
CA GLN A 31 8.37 13.43 2.96
C GLN A 31 8.70 11.93 2.93
N SER A 32 9.56 11.51 3.86
CA SER A 32 9.95 10.11 3.99
C SER A 32 9.84 9.68 5.45
N ASN A 33 9.29 8.48 5.67
CA ASN A 33 9.23 7.83 6.98
C ASN A 33 9.59 6.35 6.83
N PHE A 34 10.03 5.72 7.95
CA PHE A 34 10.19 4.27 8.02
C PHE A 34 8.87 3.66 8.52
N LEU A 35 8.10 3.08 7.60
CA LEU A 35 6.80 2.45 7.81
C LEU A 35 6.71 1.19 6.96
N LEU A 36 5.82 0.25 7.27
CA LEU A 36 5.62 -0.96 6.47
C LEU A 36 6.92 -1.79 6.30
N ASP A 37 7.80 -1.76 7.32
CA ASP A 37 9.14 -2.38 7.31
C ASP A 37 10.05 -1.86 6.17
N THR A 38 9.83 -0.63 5.67
CA THR A 38 10.61 -0.03 4.59
C THR A 38 10.64 1.50 4.69
N VAL A 39 11.39 2.15 3.80
CA VAL A 39 11.32 3.60 3.63
C VAL A 39 10.18 3.93 2.67
N VAL A 40 9.17 4.62 3.19
CA VAL A 40 8.06 5.21 2.43
C VAL A 40 8.44 6.63 2.06
N THR A 41 8.26 7.01 0.80
CA THR A 41 8.49 8.40 0.33
C THR A 41 7.33 8.83 -0.57
N VAL A 42 6.77 10.00 -0.28
CA VAL A 42 5.79 10.67 -1.16
C VAL A 42 6.37 12.01 -1.59
N THR A 43 6.28 12.31 -2.89
CA THR A 43 6.73 13.57 -3.49
C THR A 43 5.59 14.20 -4.24
N LEU A 44 5.30 15.48 -3.96
CA LEU A 44 4.32 16.29 -4.69
C LEU A 44 5.06 17.23 -5.66
N TYR A 45 4.54 17.37 -6.88
CA TYR A 45 5.12 18.20 -7.94
C TYR A 45 4.28 19.43 -8.27
N ASP A 46 3.03 19.48 -7.81
CA ASP A 46 2.05 20.53 -8.10
C ASP A 46 1.46 21.17 -6.82
N SER A 47 2.04 20.87 -5.67
CA SER A 47 1.68 21.47 -4.38
C SER A 47 2.91 21.52 -3.47
N ASP A 48 3.00 22.55 -2.63
CA ASP A 48 3.97 22.69 -1.54
C ASP A 48 3.35 22.46 -0.14
N ASP A 49 2.11 22.00 -0.12
CA ASP A 49 1.35 21.73 1.10
C ASP A 49 1.90 20.49 1.82
N ARG A 50 2.52 20.73 2.98
CA ARG A 50 3.11 19.67 3.79
C ARG A 50 2.11 18.91 4.63
N ASP A 51 0.94 19.47 4.89
CA ASP A 51 -0.13 18.78 5.63
C ASP A 51 -0.67 17.59 4.82
N ILE A 52 -0.67 17.73 3.49
CA ILE A 52 -1.02 16.61 2.57
C ILE A 52 0.01 15.47 2.69
N LEU A 53 1.31 15.80 2.76
CA LEU A 53 2.37 14.79 2.96
C LEU A 53 2.27 14.12 4.33
N GLU A 54 1.96 14.88 5.38
CA GLU A 54 1.73 14.34 6.72
C GLU A 54 0.54 13.37 6.71
N GLY A 55 -0.58 13.75 6.08
CA GLY A 55 -1.73 12.88 5.90
C GLY A 55 -1.42 11.58 5.14
N CYS A 56 -0.50 11.62 4.16
CA CYS A 56 -0.01 10.40 3.50
C CYS A 56 0.75 9.48 4.49
N MET A 57 1.58 10.06 5.36
CA MET A 57 2.32 9.27 6.34
C MET A 57 1.41 8.69 7.43
N ASP A 58 0.41 9.45 7.87
CA ASP A 58 -0.59 8.99 8.83
C ASP A 58 -1.40 7.83 8.25
N LEU A 59 -1.82 7.93 7.00
CA LEU A 59 -2.53 6.85 6.31
C LEU A 59 -1.65 5.58 6.18
N CYS A 60 -0.37 5.73 5.86
CA CYS A 60 0.57 4.60 5.87
C CYS A 60 0.71 3.97 7.25
N ALA A 61 0.76 4.79 8.32
CA ALA A 61 0.85 4.30 9.69
C ALA A 61 -0.42 3.58 10.14
N GLU A 62 -1.59 4.04 9.71
CA GLU A 62 -2.87 3.38 9.94
C GLU A 62 -2.88 1.98 9.31
N TYR A 63 -2.53 1.87 8.03
CA TYR A 63 -2.48 0.57 7.35
C TYR A 63 -1.40 -0.36 7.89
N ASP A 64 -0.26 0.15 8.34
CA ASP A 64 0.73 -0.63 9.06
C ASP A 64 0.16 -1.16 10.38
N GLY A 65 -0.68 -0.36 11.05
CA GLY A 65 -1.47 -0.77 12.22
C GLY A 65 -2.53 -1.83 11.93
N LEU A 66 -3.01 -1.96 10.71
CA LEU A 66 -4.00 -2.97 10.32
C LEU A 66 -3.34 -4.26 9.80
N PHE A 67 -2.32 -4.14 8.94
CA PHE A 67 -1.84 -5.24 8.10
C PHE A 67 -0.56 -5.89 8.59
N SER A 68 0.12 -5.34 9.59
CA SER A 68 1.37 -5.90 10.11
C SER A 68 1.13 -7.26 10.74
N ARG A 69 1.94 -8.26 10.37
CA ARG A 69 1.93 -9.57 11.02
C ARG A 69 2.74 -9.61 12.33
N THR A 70 3.49 -8.55 12.62
CA THR A 70 4.41 -8.48 13.78
C THR A 70 3.99 -7.48 14.85
N LYS A 71 3.13 -6.51 14.55
CA LYS A 71 2.60 -5.55 15.53
C LYS A 71 1.41 -6.16 16.27
N GLU A 72 1.53 -6.36 17.58
CA GLU A 72 0.50 -6.99 18.42
C GLU A 72 -0.87 -6.30 18.36
N THR A 73 -0.87 -5.00 18.06
CA THR A 73 -2.11 -4.21 17.95
C THR A 73 -2.85 -4.39 16.64
N SER A 74 -2.18 -4.93 15.60
CA SER A 74 -2.75 -5.05 14.26
C SER A 74 -3.83 -6.13 14.15
N GLU A 75 -4.73 -5.99 13.17
CA GLU A 75 -5.75 -7.00 12.91
C GLU A 75 -5.16 -8.31 12.43
N ILE A 76 -4.17 -8.26 11.54
CA ILE A 76 -3.53 -9.48 11.01
C ILE A 76 -2.75 -10.22 12.09
N TYR A 77 -2.08 -9.50 13.01
CA TYR A 77 -1.44 -10.14 14.16
C TYR A 77 -2.48 -10.87 15.03
N LYS A 78 -3.60 -10.21 15.37
CA LYS A 78 -4.68 -10.81 16.17
C LYS A 78 -5.31 -12.03 15.48
N ILE A 79 -5.50 -11.98 14.16
CA ILE A 79 -5.94 -13.11 13.36
C ILE A 79 -4.96 -14.28 13.49
N ASN A 80 -3.66 -14.01 13.36
CA ASN A 80 -2.62 -15.03 13.41
C ASN A 80 -2.40 -15.63 14.82
N HIS A 81 -2.74 -14.88 15.87
CA HIS A 81 -2.60 -15.30 17.27
C HIS A 81 -3.96 -15.56 17.95
N ARG A 82 -5.00 -15.81 17.16
CA ARG A 82 -6.32 -16.14 17.70
C ARG A 82 -6.30 -17.42 18.53
N GLU A 83 -7.17 -17.50 19.53
CA GLU A 83 -7.32 -18.67 20.35
C GLU A 83 -7.71 -19.90 19.51
N PRO A 84 -7.15 -21.10 19.82
CA PRO A 84 -7.56 -22.33 19.15
C PRO A 84 -9.06 -22.56 19.22
N GLY A 85 -9.67 -22.99 18.11
CA GLY A 85 -11.12 -23.17 17.99
C GLY A 85 -11.90 -21.91 17.62
N THR A 86 -11.28 -20.75 17.51
CA THR A 86 -11.91 -19.54 16.97
C THR A 86 -12.28 -19.76 15.50
N LYS A 87 -13.58 -19.72 15.21
CA LYS A 87 -14.10 -20.02 13.87
C LYS A 87 -14.31 -18.78 13.01
N GLU A 88 -14.50 -17.61 13.61
CA GLU A 88 -14.71 -16.35 12.90
C GLU A 88 -14.15 -15.17 13.69
N MET A 89 -13.79 -14.09 12.97
CA MET A 89 -13.39 -12.80 13.55
C MET A 89 -13.96 -11.68 12.69
N GLU A 90 -14.33 -10.56 13.32
CA GLU A 90 -14.71 -9.34 12.62
C GLU A 90 -13.48 -8.66 11.99
N LEU A 91 -13.69 -8.01 10.86
CA LEU A 91 -12.67 -7.30 10.10
C LEU A 91 -13.08 -5.83 9.94
N SER A 92 -12.10 -4.94 9.97
CA SER A 92 -12.30 -3.59 9.43
C SER A 92 -12.58 -3.64 7.92
N PRO A 93 -13.23 -2.62 7.36
CA PRO A 93 -13.56 -2.60 5.94
C PRO A 93 -12.33 -2.75 5.04
N ASP A 94 -11.22 -2.09 5.37
CA ASP A 94 -10.00 -2.14 4.56
C ASP A 94 -9.27 -3.48 4.66
N THR A 95 -9.22 -4.08 5.86
CA THR A 95 -8.68 -5.44 6.03
C THR A 95 -9.52 -6.47 5.25
N ARG A 96 -10.83 -6.33 5.30
CA ARG A 96 -11.74 -7.17 4.52
C ARG A 96 -11.50 -7.02 3.01
N GLU A 97 -11.40 -5.78 2.51
CA GLU A 97 -11.14 -5.51 1.09
C GLU A 97 -9.80 -6.11 0.65
N LEU A 98 -8.76 -5.95 1.47
CA LEU A 98 -7.43 -6.49 1.15
C LEU A 98 -7.43 -8.02 1.14
N ILE A 99 -8.10 -8.68 2.10
CA ILE A 99 -8.25 -10.15 2.12
C ILE A 99 -9.06 -10.62 0.89
N GLU A 100 -10.13 -9.92 0.51
CA GLU A 100 -10.93 -10.24 -0.67
C GLU A 100 -10.09 -10.21 -1.95
N LYS A 101 -9.27 -9.16 -2.13
CA LYS A 101 -8.29 -9.07 -3.23
C LYS A 101 -7.27 -10.21 -3.16
N GLY A 102 -6.77 -10.52 -1.97
CA GLY A 102 -5.84 -11.63 -1.76
C GLY A 102 -6.43 -12.98 -2.16
N LEU A 103 -7.65 -13.28 -1.76
CA LEU A 103 -8.38 -14.49 -2.16
C LEU A 103 -8.62 -14.55 -3.66
N TYR A 104 -8.97 -13.42 -4.28
CA TYR A 104 -9.12 -13.33 -5.73
C TYR A 104 -7.83 -13.73 -6.47
N TYR A 105 -6.67 -13.17 -6.07
CA TYR A 105 -5.39 -13.52 -6.69
C TYR A 105 -4.93 -14.93 -6.34
N SER A 106 -5.22 -15.44 -5.15
CA SER A 106 -4.95 -16.83 -4.79
C SER A 106 -5.72 -17.79 -5.70
N GLN A 107 -6.99 -17.52 -5.94
CA GLN A 107 -7.81 -18.30 -6.86
C GLN A 107 -7.35 -18.17 -8.32
N LEU A 108 -7.07 -16.94 -8.78
CA LEU A 108 -6.65 -16.65 -10.16
C LEU A 108 -5.34 -17.37 -10.52
N SER A 109 -4.41 -17.46 -9.57
CA SER A 109 -3.11 -18.12 -9.73
C SER A 109 -3.16 -19.64 -9.51
N GLY A 110 -4.33 -20.19 -9.14
CA GLY A 110 -4.44 -21.60 -8.77
C GLY A 110 -3.65 -21.98 -7.52
N GLY A 111 -3.46 -21.01 -6.60
CA GLY A 111 -2.72 -21.19 -5.35
C GLY A 111 -1.21 -20.95 -5.47
N ALA A 112 -0.69 -20.53 -6.64
CA ALA A 112 0.71 -20.12 -6.76
C ALA A 112 1.02 -18.84 -5.97
N PHE A 113 0.06 -17.95 -5.84
CA PHE A 113 0.00 -16.89 -4.84
C PHE A 113 -1.01 -17.32 -3.78
N ASP A 114 -0.65 -17.27 -2.51
CA ASP A 114 -1.54 -17.66 -1.42
C ASP A 114 -1.32 -16.77 -0.20
N ILE A 115 -2.36 -16.07 0.24
CA ILE A 115 -2.28 -15.17 1.40
C ILE A 115 -2.22 -15.90 2.73
N THR A 116 -2.40 -17.24 2.74
CA THR A 116 -2.23 -18.06 3.95
C THR A 116 -0.79 -18.57 4.12
N ILE A 117 0.17 -17.98 3.42
CA ILE A 117 1.59 -18.36 3.36
C ILE A 117 2.36 -18.14 4.67
N GLU A 118 1.79 -17.46 5.67
CA GLU A 118 2.48 -17.05 6.89
C GLU A 118 3.20 -18.21 7.61
N PRO A 119 2.63 -19.42 7.81
CA PRO A 119 3.34 -20.49 8.48
C PRO A 119 4.65 -20.89 7.80
N LEU A 120 4.73 -20.65 6.50
CA LEU A 120 5.92 -20.90 5.70
C LEU A 120 6.85 -19.68 5.66
N SER A 121 6.34 -18.48 5.35
CA SER A 121 7.14 -17.26 5.24
C SER A 121 7.77 -16.84 6.59
N PHE A 122 7.15 -17.19 7.70
CA PHE A 122 7.67 -16.92 9.05
C PHE A 122 8.96 -17.68 9.36
N GLN A 123 9.28 -18.74 8.63
CA GLN A 123 10.50 -19.53 8.85
C GLN A 123 11.78 -18.78 8.43
N TRP A 124 11.68 -17.72 7.65
CA TRP A 124 12.81 -16.88 7.25
C TRP A 124 12.92 -15.65 8.14
N ASP A 125 14.01 -15.52 8.87
CA ASP A 125 14.38 -14.30 9.59
C ASP A 125 15.33 -13.46 8.72
N PHE A 126 14.73 -12.60 7.88
CA PHE A 126 15.49 -11.68 7.03
C PHE A 126 16.14 -10.52 7.79
N LYS A 127 15.86 -10.40 9.11
CA LYS A 127 16.41 -9.35 9.98
C LYS A 127 17.52 -9.86 10.89
N ALA A 128 17.79 -11.18 10.90
CA ALA A 128 18.88 -11.75 11.66
C ALA A 128 20.23 -11.23 11.18
N GLU A 129 21.17 -11.04 12.10
CA GLU A 129 22.56 -10.65 11.77
C GLU A 129 23.25 -11.72 10.90
N GLU A 130 22.97 -12.97 11.18
CA GLU A 130 23.42 -14.15 10.40
C GLU A 130 22.19 -14.97 9.98
N PRO A 131 21.59 -14.67 8.80
CA PRO A 131 20.44 -15.40 8.31
C PRO A 131 20.78 -16.88 8.03
N GLU A 132 20.00 -17.79 8.58
CA GLU A 132 20.12 -19.24 8.33
C GLU A 132 19.01 -19.72 7.40
N LEU A 133 19.30 -20.75 6.62
CA LEU A 133 18.27 -21.43 5.83
C LEU A 133 17.41 -22.28 6.76
N PRO A 134 16.08 -22.19 6.67
CA PRO A 134 15.18 -23.04 7.45
C PRO A 134 15.38 -24.53 7.13
N ASP A 135 15.15 -25.40 8.13
CA ASP A 135 15.18 -26.86 7.93
C ASP A 135 14.16 -27.27 6.86
N PRO A 136 14.57 -27.99 5.80
CA PRO A 136 13.67 -28.46 4.75
C PRO A 136 12.45 -29.25 5.25
N LYS A 137 12.58 -30.00 6.35
CA LYS A 137 11.44 -30.70 6.93
C LYS A 137 10.42 -29.76 7.56
N VAL A 138 10.90 -28.72 8.24
CA VAL A 138 10.03 -27.65 8.80
C VAL A 138 9.29 -26.94 7.68
N LEU A 139 9.99 -26.64 6.57
CA LEU A 139 9.36 -26.04 5.39
C LEU A 139 8.28 -26.95 4.78
N GLU A 140 8.57 -28.26 4.64
CA GLU A 140 7.61 -29.22 4.10
C GLU A 140 6.37 -29.37 4.99
N GLU A 141 6.53 -29.35 6.31
CA GLU A 141 5.41 -29.43 7.27
C GLU A 141 4.57 -28.15 7.23
N ASN A 142 5.19 -26.97 7.21
CA ASN A 142 4.46 -25.70 7.15
C ASN A 142 3.79 -25.45 5.80
N ALA A 143 4.36 -25.93 4.69
CA ALA A 143 3.74 -25.85 3.38
C ALA A 143 2.37 -26.57 3.34
N LYS A 144 2.16 -27.62 4.13
CA LYS A 144 0.88 -28.35 4.21
C LYS A 144 -0.26 -27.52 4.86
N LYS A 145 0.10 -26.44 5.58
CA LYS A 145 -0.85 -25.54 6.25
C LYS A 145 -1.32 -24.39 5.33
N VAL A 146 -0.64 -24.21 4.20
CA VAL A 146 -0.90 -23.15 3.23
C VAL A 146 -1.98 -23.60 2.27
N ASP A 147 -3.17 -23.03 2.41
CA ASP A 147 -4.30 -23.26 1.51
C ASP A 147 -5.33 -22.14 1.70
N TYR A 148 -5.44 -21.22 0.75
CA TYR A 148 -6.39 -20.11 0.78
C TYR A 148 -7.85 -20.57 0.90
N ARG A 149 -8.18 -21.82 0.55
CA ARG A 149 -9.52 -22.41 0.69
C ARG A 149 -9.90 -22.66 2.15
N ASN A 150 -8.94 -22.57 3.09
CA ASN A 150 -9.18 -22.68 4.52
C ASN A 150 -9.73 -21.39 5.15
N ILE A 151 -9.94 -20.33 4.36
CA ILE A 151 -10.62 -19.11 4.78
C ILE A 151 -11.72 -18.73 3.79
N ARG A 152 -12.72 -18.02 4.29
CA ARG A 152 -13.75 -17.37 3.48
C ARG A 152 -14.23 -16.09 4.16
N LEU A 153 -14.80 -15.18 3.39
CA LEU A 153 -15.43 -13.97 3.90
C LEU A 153 -16.95 -14.16 3.98
N GLU A 154 -17.55 -13.85 5.12
CA GLU A 154 -18.99 -13.85 5.33
C GLU A 154 -19.41 -12.51 5.96
N GLY A 155 -20.03 -11.63 5.15
CA GLY A 155 -20.30 -10.25 5.56
C GLY A 155 -18.99 -9.50 5.84
N ASP A 156 -18.87 -8.98 7.04
CA ASP A 156 -17.69 -8.28 7.58
C ASP A 156 -16.74 -9.18 8.37
N LYS A 157 -16.91 -10.51 8.27
CA LYS A 157 -16.11 -11.48 9.03
C LYS A 157 -15.24 -12.33 8.12
N ILE A 158 -14.07 -12.73 8.68
CA ILE A 158 -13.29 -13.86 8.18
C ILE A 158 -13.70 -15.13 8.94
N VAL A 159 -13.93 -16.20 8.20
CA VAL A 159 -14.27 -17.53 8.72
C VAL A 159 -13.12 -18.49 8.44
N PHE A 160 -12.71 -19.25 9.46
CA PHE A 160 -11.59 -20.20 9.41
C PHE A 160 -12.10 -21.64 9.36
N LEU A 161 -11.63 -22.41 8.40
CA LEU A 161 -11.89 -23.85 8.28
C LEU A 161 -10.78 -24.70 8.91
N SER A 162 -9.62 -24.09 9.22
CA SER A 162 -8.50 -24.72 9.90
C SER A 162 -7.96 -23.79 11.01
N ASP A 163 -7.63 -24.37 12.15
CA ASP A 163 -7.02 -23.64 13.27
C ASP A 163 -5.56 -23.25 12.99
N GLU A 164 -4.90 -23.91 12.02
CA GLU A 164 -3.51 -23.66 11.64
C GLU A 164 -3.34 -22.53 10.63
N THR A 165 -4.43 -22.05 10.04
CA THR A 165 -4.36 -20.99 9.03
C THR A 165 -3.86 -19.67 9.64
N ARG A 166 -2.86 -19.08 9.00
CA ARG A 166 -2.27 -17.78 9.33
C ARG A 166 -2.11 -16.96 8.06
N LEU A 167 -2.16 -15.64 8.15
CA LEU A 167 -2.15 -14.74 7.01
C LEU A 167 -0.86 -13.94 6.92
N ASP A 168 -0.36 -13.78 5.71
CA ASP A 168 0.67 -12.82 5.35
C ASP A 168 0.21 -12.05 4.10
N LEU A 169 -0.08 -10.76 4.27
CA LEU A 169 -0.57 -9.87 3.22
C LEU A 169 0.55 -9.02 2.60
N GLY A 170 1.80 -9.20 3.02
CA GLY A 170 2.93 -8.38 2.61
C GLY A 170 3.14 -8.28 1.09
N ALA A 171 2.78 -9.34 0.35
CA ALA A 171 2.93 -9.35 -1.11
C ALA A 171 1.93 -8.47 -1.87
N ILE A 172 0.78 -8.08 -1.24
CA ILE A 172 -0.24 -7.23 -1.88
C ILE A 172 -0.52 -5.94 -1.12
N ALA A 173 -0.18 -5.86 0.17
CA ALA A 173 -0.52 -4.73 1.02
C ALA A 173 0.05 -3.41 0.49
N LYS A 174 1.30 -3.39 0.01
CA LYS A 174 1.90 -2.14 -0.48
C LYS A 174 1.21 -1.60 -1.73
N GLY A 175 0.79 -2.47 -2.64
CA GLY A 175 -0.01 -2.07 -3.81
C GLY A 175 -1.37 -1.49 -3.41
N PHE A 176 -2.04 -2.13 -2.46
CA PHE A 176 -3.29 -1.64 -1.89
C PHE A 176 -3.13 -0.26 -1.23
N ILE A 177 -2.09 -0.10 -0.40
CA ILE A 177 -1.78 1.17 0.27
C ILE A 177 -1.45 2.27 -0.77
N ALA A 178 -0.72 1.94 -1.83
CA ALA A 178 -0.44 2.87 -2.91
C ALA A 178 -1.72 3.36 -3.61
N ASP A 179 -2.71 2.48 -3.82
CA ASP A 179 -4.01 2.86 -4.36
C ASP A 179 -4.76 3.82 -3.40
N LYS A 180 -4.78 3.52 -2.10
CA LYS A 180 -5.41 4.38 -1.08
C LYS A 180 -4.72 5.74 -0.96
N LEU A 181 -3.40 5.78 -1.00
CA LEU A 181 -2.64 7.04 -1.05
C LEU A 181 -2.95 7.85 -2.31
N LYS A 182 -3.09 7.20 -3.45
CA LYS A 182 -3.49 7.85 -4.69
C LYS A 182 -4.90 8.43 -4.58
N GLU A 183 -5.86 7.68 -4.02
CA GLU A 183 -7.23 8.16 -3.77
C GLU A 183 -7.19 9.40 -2.88
N TYR A 184 -6.48 9.35 -1.75
CA TYR A 184 -6.31 10.48 -0.84
C TYR A 184 -5.72 11.71 -1.56
N LEU A 185 -4.61 11.55 -2.31
CA LEU A 185 -3.97 12.65 -3.02
C LEU A 185 -4.90 13.29 -4.07
N VAL A 186 -5.68 12.48 -4.79
CA VAL A 186 -6.68 12.99 -5.75
C VAL A 186 -7.78 13.78 -5.04
N GLU A 187 -8.25 13.32 -3.89
CA GLU A 187 -9.23 14.04 -3.06
C GLU A 187 -8.68 15.36 -2.54
N GLN A 188 -7.36 15.46 -2.26
CA GLN A 188 -6.67 16.70 -1.91
C GLN A 188 -6.38 17.60 -3.12
N GLY A 189 -6.79 17.20 -4.34
CA GLY A 189 -6.60 17.98 -5.56
C GLY A 189 -5.23 17.85 -6.21
N ILE A 190 -4.38 16.93 -5.75
CA ILE A 190 -3.05 16.65 -6.31
C ILE A 190 -3.21 15.91 -7.65
N GLN A 191 -2.52 16.38 -8.68
CA GLN A 191 -2.53 15.79 -10.02
C GLN A 191 -1.17 15.19 -10.40
N SER A 192 -0.11 15.55 -9.67
CA SER A 192 1.26 15.11 -9.97
C SER A 192 2.02 14.75 -8.71
N ALA A 193 2.18 13.46 -8.47
CA ALA A 193 2.89 12.93 -7.32
C ALA A 193 3.64 11.64 -7.66
N VAL A 194 4.65 11.31 -6.84
CA VAL A 194 5.31 10.00 -6.82
C VAL A 194 5.12 9.38 -5.45
N ILE A 195 4.61 8.15 -5.42
CA ILE A 195 4.46 7.32 -4.24
C ILE A 195 5.49 6.19 -4.34
N ASN A 196 6.40 6.08 -3.36
CA ASN A 196 7.40 5.04 -3.27
C ASN A 196 7.26 4.31 -1.94
N LEU A 197 6.90 3.03 -1.99
CA LEU A 197 6.71 2.16 -0.82
C LEU A 197 7.79 1.07 -0.77
N GLY A 198 9.06 1.47 -0.67
CA GLY A 198 10.19 0.56 -0.56
C GLY A 198 10.79 0.12 -1.90
N GLY A 199 10.81 1.02 -2.89
CA GLY A 199 11.41 0.79 -4.20
C GLY A 199 10.47 0.18 -5.24
N ASN A 200 9.17 0.23 -4.99
CA ASN A 200 8.12 -0.21 -5.92
C ASN A 200 7.70 0.94 -6.82
#